data_143bd3e956e34446411d6d21aa218954
#
_entry.id   143bd3e956e34446411d6d21aa218954
#
_cell.length_a   1.000
_cell.length_b   1.000
_cell.length_c   1.000
_cell.angle_alpha   90.00
_cell.angle_beta   90.00
_cell.angle_gamma   90.00
#
_symmetry.space_group_name_H-M   'P 1'
#
loop_
_entity.id
_entity.type
_entity.pdbx_description
1 polymer ?
#
loop_
_entity_poly.entity_id
_entity_poly.type
_entity_poly.pdbx_seq_one_letter_code
_entity_poly.pdbx_strand_id
1 'polypeptide(L)' 'MSKKAKGKPWHSKEGAEYHDNSMCAEGKKISQRVEGTGQKPHCPECGTLNNLP' A
#
# COMPACT_ATOMS: atom_id res chain seq x y z
N MET A 1 2.70 17.34 -11.24
CA MET A 1 2.76 16.25 -11.09
C MET A 1 2.48 15.70 -9.86
N SER A 2 1.84 14.73 -9.75
CA SER A 2 1.47 14.12 -8.55
C SER A 2 2.60 13.50 -7.88
N LYS A 3 2.68 13.65 -6.59
CA LYS A 3 3.71 13.08 -5.92
C LYS A 3 3.29 11.99 -5.06
N LYS A 4 2.02 11.79 -4.80
CA LYS A 4 1.58 10.86 -3.79
C LYS A 4 1.56 9.43 -4.24
N ALA A 5 1.51 9.18 -5.51
CA ALA A 5 1.54 7.83 -6.06
C ALA A 5 0.51 6.89 -5.44
N LYS A 6 -0.54 7.43 -4.86
CA LYS A 6 -1.59 6.62 -4.28
C LYS A 6 -2.41 5.97 -5.39
N GLY A 7 -2.77 4.72 -5.20
CA GLY A 7 -3.57 4.01 -6.18
C GLY A 7 -4.51 3.03 -5.53
N LYS A 8 -4.92 2.02 -6.27
CA LYS A 8 -5.81 1.02 -5.74
C LYS A 8 -5.13 0.19 -4.68
N PRO A 9 -5.83 -0.16 -3.61
CA PRO A 9 -5.19 -0.93 -2.54
C PRO A 9 -4.89 -2.36 -2.95
N TRP A 10 -3.87 -2.92 -2.36
CA TRP A 10 -3.53 -4.32 -2.53
C TRP A 10 -2.91 -4.81 -1.24
N HIS A 11 -2.85 -6.12 -1.07
CA HIS A 11 -2.26 -6.69 0.13
C HIS A 11 -1.68 -8.06 -0.19
N SER A 12 -0.89 -8.57 0.74
CA SER A 12 -0.38 -9.92 0.68
C SER A 12 -1.32 -10.80 1.49
N LYS A 13 -1.58 -12.01 1.02
CA LYS A 13 -2.45 -12.90 1.75
C LYS A 13 -1.99 -13.09 3.19
N GLU A 14 -0.69 -13.12 3.39
CA GLU A 14 -0.16 -13.32 4.73
C GLU A 14 0.29 -12.04 5.40
N GLY A 15 0.14 -10.93 4.74
CA GLY A 15 0.58 -9.67 5.31
C GLY A 15 -0.39 -9.16 6.36
N ALA A 16 0.13 -8.31 7.24
CA ALA A 16 -0.70 -7.75 8.31
C ALA A 16 -1.44 -6.50 7.90
N GLU A 17 -1.04 -5.85 6.80
CA GLU A 17 -1.59 -4.57 6.41
C GLU A 17 -1.80 -4.51 4.91
N TYR A 18 -2.68 -3.59 4.48
CA TYR A 18 -2.82 -3.38 3.05
C TYR A 18 -2.06 -2.13 2.64
N HIS A 19 -1.73 -2.06 1.37
CA HIS A 19 -0.94 -0.96 0.82
C HIS A 19 -1.71 -0.28 -0.29
N ASP A 20 -1.50 1.00 -0.47
CA ASP A 20 -2.15 1.72 -1.55
C ASP A 20 -1.24 2.79 -2.16
N ASN A 21 0.05 2.74 -1.85
CA ASN A 21 0.99 3.70 -2.41
C ASN A 21 2.09 2.95 -3.14
N SER A 22 2.25 3.23 -4.42
CA SER A 22 3.21 2.51 -5.24
C SER A 22 4.66 2.75 -4.84
N MET A 23 4.91 3.77 -4.02
CA MET A 23 6.25 4.04 -3.54
C MET A 23 6.57 3.32 -2.24
N CYS A 24 5.61 2.61 -1.68
CA CYS A 24 5.81 1.93 -0.41
C CYS A 24 6.73 0.73 -0.60
N ALA A 25 7.87 0.72 0.11
CA ALA A 25 8.83 -0.36 -0.05
C ALA A 25 8.24 -1.72 0.33
N GLU A 26 7.47 -1.76 1.42
CA GLU A 26 6.85 -3.01 1.83
C GLU A 26 5.84 -3.49 0.80
N GLY A 27 5.08 -2.56 0.25
CA GLY A 27 4.11 -2.94 -0.78
C GLY A 27 4.76 -3.46 -2.03
N LYS A 28 5.92 -2.89 -2.38
CA LYS A 28 6.63 -3.33 -3.58
C LYS A 28 7.18 -4.74 -3.45
N LYS A 29 7.45 -5.17 -2.24
CA LYS A 29 8.01 -6.50 -2.03
C LYS A 29 7.01 -7.62 -2.27
N ILE A 30 5.75 -7.30 -2.31
CA ILE A 30 4.73 -8.33 -2.47
C ILE A 30 4.74 -8.82 -3.90
N SER A 31 5.07 -10.10 -4.10
CA SER A 31 5.10 -10.66 -5.43
C SER A 31 3.74 -11.19 -5.87
N GLN A 32 2.92 -11.62 -4.93
CA GLN A 32 1.59 -12.10 -5.25
C GLN A 32 0.57 -11.23 -4.58
N ARG A 33 0.16 -10.20 -5.28
CA ARG A 33 -0.76 -9.22 -4.72
C ARG A 33 -2.19 -9.70 -4.81
N VAL A 34 -2.96 -9.39 -3.78
CA VAL A 34 -4.40 -9.60 -3.79
C VAL A 34 -5.03 -8.23 -3.80
N GLU A 35 -5.95 -7.98 -4.72
CA GLU A 35 -6.57 -6.68 -4.81
C GLU A 35 -7.48 -6.41 -3.63
N GLY A 36 -7.51 -5.15 -3.21
CA GLY A 36 -8.38 -4.72 -2.13
C GLY A 36 -7.65 -4.64 -0.82
N THR A 37 -8.38 -4.30 0.24
CA THR A 37 -7.79 -4.11 1.55
C THR A 37 -7.72 -5.39 2.37
N GLY A 38 -8.51 -6.39 2.03
CA GLY A 38 -8.53 -7.64 2.77
C GLY A 38 -8.93 -7.47 4.21
N GLN A 39 -9.65 -6.39 4.52
CA GLN A 39 -10.06 -6.09 5.88
C GLN A 39 -8.86 -5.93 6.82
N LYS A 40 -7.73 -5.55 6.26
CA LYS A 40 -6.52 -5.33 7.04
C LYS A 40 -6.36 -3.85 7.33
N PRO A 41 -5.59 -3.50 8.37
CA PRO A 41 -5.35 -2.08 8.66
C PRO A 41 -4.44 -1.48 7.60
N HIS A 42 -4.49 -0.18 7.44
CA HIS A 42 -3.70 0.55 6.47
C HIS A 42 -2.23 0.55 6.90
N CYS A 43 -1.35 0.32 5.95
CA CYS A 43 0.09 0.36 6.21
C CYS A 43 0.49 1.78 6.63
N PRO A 44 1.15 1.94 7.78
CA PRO A 44 1.53 3.29 8.23
C PRO A 44 2.48 3.98 7.26
N GLU A 45 3.33 3.24 6.60
CA GLU A 45 4.24 3.85 5.63
C GLU A 45 3.48 4.40 4.45
N CYS A 46 2.48 3.66 3.98
CA CYS A 46 1.63 4.16 2.91
C CYS A 46 0.90 5.43 3.33
N GLY A 47 0.45 5.48 4.57
CA GLY A 47 -0.20 6.67 5.09
C GLY A 47 0.73 7.86 5.08
N THR A 48 1.97 7.67 5.49
CA THR A 48 2.96 8.73 5.46
C THR A 48 3.21 9.20 4.03
N LEU A 49 3.39 8.26 3.11
CA LEU A 49 3.64 8.60 1.72
C LEU A 49 2.46 9.33 1.10
N ASN A 50 1.25 8.93 1.43
CA ASN A 50 0.06 9.58 0.88
C ASN A 50 -0.06 11.03 1.34
N ASN A 51 0.57 11.37 2.45
CA ASN A 51 0.52 12.72 2.98
C ASN A 51 1.68 13.59 2.56
N LEU A 52 2.59 13.07 1.76
CA LEU A 52 3.69 13.88 1.26
C LEU A 52 3.17 14.86 0.22
N PRO A 53 3.75 16.04 0.15
CA PRO A 53 3.32 17.05 -0.83
C PRO A 53 3.60 16.65 -2.26
#